data_ea11f3bf103ab04bee8c53ebe60951a2
#
_entry.id   ea11f3bf103ab04bee8c53ebe60951a2
#
_cell.length_a   1.000
_cell.length_b   1.000
_cell.length_c   1.000
_cell.angle_alpha   90.00
_cell.angle_beta   90.00
_cell.angle_gamma   90.00
#
_symmetry.space_group_name_H-M   'P 1'
#
loop_
_entity.id
_entity.type
_entity.pdbx_description
1 polymer ?
#
loop_
_entity_poly.entity_id
_entity_poly.type
_entity_poly.pdbx_seq_one_letter_code
_entity_poly.pdbx_strand_id
1 'polypeptide(L)'
;KVLSEILDESDRRPDRWLGPSVDPLTRFLWARAPLAWPQMATYALYRLECGLRSSAVLGFIGLPTLGFQLDTFFRQGEYGAAGAVMAIYITLIATVRLWMRPRLLLGWLIFAAVMLATVRTPPMGQGALWRFLSQDIIPAPLRQGDPAALLPWLWELTTTAILPGLAATLIVAQLALVLAGAVAFVAQAAIVPRVTGRVGAGLGHLVLVILRSFPEYMLAYLFLQVWGPSMLPAILALGLHNGAIIGHLLGRQATGLTLRADAPRGLTLWGWEIVPRLFGPFVALCLYRWEIIIRESAIMGILGIATLGFYLDDAIGELRIDRAVVILAATGLVTVGIDALSRAIRARLGAGDLHVGDARPGAVPGQATNC
;
A
#
# COMPACT_ATOMS: atom_id res chain seq x y z
N LYS A 1 -3.25 -16.66 -2.66
CA LYS A 1 -2.74 -16.96 -1.32
C LYS A 1 -3.77 -16.64 -0.24
N VAL A 2 -4.19 -15.36 -0.02
CA VAL A 2 -5.15 -15.01 1.06
C VAL A 2 -6.51 -15.71 0.89
N LEU A 3 -7.03 -15.78 -0.32
CA LEU A 3 -8.29 -16.51 -0.56
C LEU A 3 -8.17 -18.01 -0.30
N SER A 4 -7.02 -18.62 -0.58
CA SER A 4 -6.78 -20.03 -0.24
C SER A 4 -6.66 -20.23 1.28
N GLU A 5 -6.01 -19.30 1.98
CA GLU A 5 -5.93 -19.31 3.45
C GLU A 5 -7.33 -19.20 4.10
N ILE A 6 -8.17 -18.28 3.61
CA ILE A 6 -9.57 -18.16 4.08
C ILE A 6 -10.35 -19.46 3.88
N LEU A 7 -10.14 -20.15 2.76
CA LEU A 7 -10.77 -21.45 2.48
C LEU A 7 -10.22 -22.56 3.37
N ASP A 8 -8.93 -22.52 3.68
CA ASP A 8 -8.28 -23.53 4.55
C ASP A 8 -8.64 -23.34 6.03
N GLU A 9 -8.86 -22.10 6.46
CA GLU A 9 -9.31 -21.75 7.81
C GLU A 9 -10.83 -21.97 8.00
N SER A 10 -11.59 -22.07 6.90
CA SER A 10 -13.04 -22.30 6.97
C SER A 10 -13.36 -23.64 7.64
N ASP A 11 -14.49 -23.69 8.38
CA ASP A 11 -14.91 -24.90 9.08
C ASP A 11 -15.07 -26.09 8.11
N ARG A 12 -14.29 -27.14 8.33
CA ARG A 12 -14.30 -28.36 7.51
C ARG A 12 -15.35 -29.40 7.97
N ARG A 13 -16.14 -29.10 9.00
CA ARG A 13 -17.18 -30.04 9.47
C ARG A 13 -18.19 -30.42 8.38
N PRO A 14 -18.69 -29.49 7.54
CA PRO A 14 -19.61 -29.86 6.47
C PRO A 14 -18.99 -30.85 5.44
N ASP A 15 -17.67 -30.80 5.21
CA ASP A 15 -16.99 -31.74 4.33
C ASP A 15 -17.16 -33.21 4.78
N ARG A 16 -17.28 -33.42 6.10
CA ARG A 16 -17.40 -34.75 6.70
C ARG A 16 -18.81 -35.34 6.54
N TRP A 17 -19.79 -34.50 6.28
CA TRP A 17 -21.18 -34.94 6.07
C TRP A 17 -21.47 -35.35 4.65
N LEU A 18 -20.58 -34.98 3.70
CA LEU A 18 -20.67 -35.39 2.32
C LEU A 18 -19.99 -36.74 2.10
N GLY A 19 -20.67 -37.68 1.47
CA GLY A 19 -20.15 -38.99 1.16
C GLY A 19 -18.88 -38.97 0.29
N PRO A 20 -18.09 -40.02 0.27
CA PRO A 20 -16.86 -40.10 -0.52
C PRO A 20 -17.09 -40.07 -2.04
N SER A 21 -18.31 -40.34 -2.47
CA SER A 21 -18.73 -40.33 -3.89
C SER A 21 -19.01 -38.92 -4.47
N VAL A 22 -19.02 -37.87 -3.61
CA VAL A 22 -19.28 -36.49 -4.08
C VAL A 22 -18.02 -35.94 -4.73
N ASP A 23 -18.16 -35.43 -5.95
CA ASP A 23 -17.06 -34.84 -6.70
C ASP A 23 -16.47 -33.61 -6.00
N PRO A 24 -15.18 -33.29 -6.23
CA PRO A 24 -14.49 -32.20 -5.55
C PRO A 24 -15.12 -30.81 -5.81
N LEU A 25 -15.67 -30.58 -7.01
CA LEU A 25 -16.29 -29.31 -7.38
C LEU A 25 -17.61 -29.08 -6.61
N THR A 26 -18.47 -30.09 -6.55
CA THR A 26 -19.72 -30.04 -5.79
C THR A 26 -19.43 -29.84 -4.30
N ARG A 27 -18.44 -30.56 -3.77
CA ARG A 27 -17.98 -30.39 -2.38
C ARG A 27 -17.50 -28.97 -2.12
N PHE A 28 -16.72 -28.40 -3.02
CA PHE A 28 -16.25 -27.01 -2.90
C PHE A 28 -17.42 -26.02 -2.94
N LEU A 29 -18.30 -26.12 -3.92
CA LEU A 29 -19.39 -25.16 -4.13
C LEU A 29 -20.45 -25.20 -3.04
N TRP A 30 -20.78 -26.37 -2.50
CA TRP A 30 -21.87 -26.54 -1.55
C TRP A 30 -21.43 -26.57 -0.09
N ALA A 31 -20.21 -27.02 0.21
CA ALA A 31 -19.75 -27.15 1.59
C ALA A 31 -18.78 -26.06 2.02
N ARG A 32 -17.84 -25.66 1.14
CA ARG A 32 -16.76 -24.73 1.52
C ARG A 32 -17.05 -23.28 1.10
N ALA A 33 -17.40 -23.08 -0.15
CA ALA A 33 -17.58 -21.75 -0.70
C ALA A 33 -18.66 -20.91 0.05
N PRO A 34 -19.84 -21.46 0.44
CA PRO A 34 -20.83 -20.68 1.18
C PRO A 34 -20.35 -20.22 2.55
N LEU A 35 -19.53 -21.04 3.24
CA LEU A 35 -18.99 -20.71 4.57
C LEU A 35 -17.87 -19.68 4.48
N ALA A 36 -17.00 -19.80 3.49
CA ALA A 36 -15.92 -18.86 3.25
C ALA A 36 -16.38 -17.54 2.60
N TRP A 37 -17.54 -17.54 1.91
CA TRP A 37 -18.04 -16.41 1.13
C TRP A 37 -18.09 -15.08 1.90
N PRO A 38 -18.60 -14.97 3.14
CA PRO A 38 -18.64 -13.70 3.86
C PRO A 38 -17.24 -13.10 4.08
N GLN A 39 -16.25 -13.95 4.39
CA GLN A 39 -14.87 -13.52 4.59
C GLN A 39 -14.21 -13.16 3.24
N MET A 40 -14.42 -13.97 2.21
CA MET A 40 -13.93 -13.71 0.86
C MET A 40 -14.51 -12.41 0.29
N ALA A 41 -15.81 -12.17 0.45
CA ALA A 41 -16.49 -10.95 0.03
C ALA A 41 -15.94 -9.72 0.77
N THR A 42 -15.73 -9.85 2.09
CA THR A 42 -15.14 -8.79 2.90
C THR A 42 -13.71 -8.46 2.44
N TYR A 43 -12.90 -9.48 2.16
CA TYR A 43 -11.56 -9.30 1.63
C TYR A 43 -11.57 -8.68 0.22
N ALA A 44 -12.47 -9.15 -0.66
CA ALA A 44 -12.62 -8.59 -2.00
C ALA A 44 -13.00 -7.10 -1.97
N LEU A 45 -13.96 -6.72 -1.11
CA LEU A 45 -14.34 -5.31 -0.90
C LEU A 45 -13.17 -4.48 -0.37
N TYR A 46 -12.42 -5.01 0.58
CA TYR A 46 -11.21 -4.37 1.05
C TYR A 46 -10.19 -4.14 -0.08
N ARG A 47 -9.97 -5.16 -0.95
CA ARG A 47 -9.08 -5.01 -2.11
C ARG A 47 -9.61 -4.02 -3.14
N LEU A 48 -10.92 -3.92 -3.31
CA LEU A 48 -11.53 -2.88 -4.16
C LEU A 48 -11.33 -1.48 -3.57
N GLU A 49 -11.46 -1.31 -2.25
CA GLU A 49 -11.14 -0.04 -1.57
C GLU A 49 -9.66 0.36 -1.81
N CYS A 50 -8.73 -0.60 -1.67
CA CYS A 50 -7.32 -0.38 -1.96
C CYS A 50 -7.09 0.00 -3.43
N GLY A 51 -7.72 -0.73 -4.36
CA GLY A 51 -7.66 -0.44 -5.80
C GLY A 51 -8.17 0.96 -6.15
N LEU A 52 -9.24 1.41 -5.48
CA LEU A 52 -9.77 2.76 -5.66
C LEU A 52 -8.74 3.83 -5.26
N ARG A 53 -8.03 3.63 -4.14
CA ARG A 53 -6.95 4.54 -3.72
C ARG A 53 -5.79 4.54 -4.70
N SER A 54 -5.36 3.35 -5.13
CA SER A 54 -4.25 3.21 -6.08
C SER A 54 -4.60 3.74 -7.47
N SER A 55 -5.88 3.76 -7.86
CA SER A 55 -6.30 4.27 -9.18
C SER A 55 -6.00 5.75 -9.37
N ALA A 56 -5.92 6.52 -8.28
CA ALA A 56 -5.53 7.93 -8.36
C ALA A 56 -4.10 8.13 -8.90
N VAL A 57 -3.19 7.22 -8.55
CA VAL A 57 -1.79 7.24 -9.04
C VAL A 57 -1.73 7.10 -10.55
N LEU A 58 -2.60 6.28 -11.12
CA LEU A 58 -2.67 6.07 -12.58
C LEU A 58 -2.99 7.37 -13.34
N GLY A 59 -3.61 8.33 -12.67
CA GLY A 59 -3.85 9.66 -13.23
C GLY A 59 -2.58 10.46 -13.50
N PHE A 60 -1.58 10.33 -12.64
CA PHE A 60 -0.30 11.03 -12.82
C PHE A 60 0.52 10.48 -14.00
N ILE A 61 0.24 9.27 -14.46
CA ILE A 61 0.80 8.69 -15.70
C ILE A 61 -0.13 8.84 -16.91
N GLY A 62 -1.11 9.75 -16.84
CA GLY A 62 -1.93 10.16 -17.98
C GLY A 62 -3.23 9.37 -18.19
N LEU A 63 -3.59 8.43 -17.30
CA LEU A 63 -4.88 7.76 -17.41
C LEU A 63 -6.02 8.66 -16.90
N PRO A 64 -7.20 8.68 -17.55
CA PRO A 64 -8.31 9.59 -17.23
C PRO A 64 -9.01 9.21 -15.91
N THR A 65 -8.32 9.45 -14.80
CA THR A 65 -8.81 9.23 -13.44
C THR A 65 -8.98 10.57 -12.71
N LEU A 66 -9.53 10.55 -11.48
CA LEU A 66 -9.58 11.76 -10.64
C LEU A 66 -8.18 12.31 -10.34
N GLY A 67 -7.15 11.45 -10.28
CA GLY A 67 -5.76 11.88 -10.14
C GLY A 67 -5.27 12.69 -11.32
N PHE A 68 -5.67 12.34 -12.55
CA PHE A 68 -5.35 13.11 -13.76
C PHE A 68 -5.98 14.50 -13.71
N GLN A 69 -7.25 14.59 -13.34
CA GLN A 69 -7.92 15.90 -13.20
C GLN A 69 -7.24 16.76 -12.12
N LEU A 70 -6.87 16.15 -11.00
CA LEU A 70 -6.16 16.82 -9.92
C LEU A 70 -4.82 17.39 -10.40
N ASP A 71 -3.99 16.58 -11.05
CA ASP A 71 -2.70 17.02 -11.60
C ASP A 71 -2.88 18.14 -12.64
N THR A 72 -3.86 18.00 -13.53
CA THR A 72 -4.16 18.98 -14.56
C THR A 72 -4.52 20.34 -13.95
N PHE A 73 -5.45 20.40 -13.01
CA PHE A 73 -5.87 21.65 -12.36
C PHE A 73 -4.74 22.28 -11.55
N PHE A 74 -3.93 21.50 -10.89
CA PHE A 74 -2.77 22.04 -10.17
C PHE A 74 -1.74 22.64 -11.13
N ARG A 75 -1.41 21.98 -12.24
CA ARG A 75 -0.49 22.50 -13.25
C ARG A 75 -1.01 23.79 -13.90
N GLN A 76 -2.32 23.92 -14.00
CA GLN A 76 -2.99 25.14 -14.52
C GLN A 76 -3.10 26.26 -13.48
N GLY A 77 -2.74 25.99 -12.21
CA GLY A 77 -2.89 26.95 -11.11
C GLY A 77 -4.33 27.13 -10.62
N GLU A 78 -5.25 26.27 -11.07
CA GLU A 78 -6.67 26.30 -10.67
C GLU A 78 -6.90 25.59 -9.33
N TYR A 79 -6.37 26.14 -8.26
CA TYR A 79 -6.41 25.53 -6.92
C TYR A 79 -7.83 25.29 -6.40
N GLY A 80 -8.80 26.12 -6.78
CA GLY A 80 -10.22 25.93 -6.42
C GLY A 80 -10.81 24.67 -7.04
N ALA A 81 -10.58 24.43 -8.34
CA ALA A 81 -11.01 23.22 -9.03
C ALA A 81 -10.28 21.99 -8.49
N ALA A 82 -8.98 22.09 -8.25
CA ALA A 82 -8.19 21.03 -7.62
C ALA A 82 -8.74 20.66 -6.23
N GLY A 83 -9.08 21.66 -5.41
CA GLY A 83 -9.72 21.46 -4.11
C GLY A 83 -11.08 20.75 -4.20
N ALA A 84 -11.90 21.10 -5.20
CA ALA A 84 -13.18 20.43 -5.45
C ALA A 84 -12.99 18.95 -5.83
N VAL A 85 -12.05 18.64 -6.74
CA VAL A 85 -11.71 17.24 -7.11
C VAL A 85 -11.22 16.46 -5.89
N MET A 86 -10.37 17.08 -5.07
CA MET A 86 -9.89 16.49 -3.82
C MET A 86 -11.04 16.18 -2.86
N ALA A 87 -11.97 17.12 -2.68
CA ALA A 87 -13.14 16.94 -1.82
C ALA A 87 -14.04 15.79 -2.31
N ILE A 88 -14.27 15.71 -3.63
CA ILE A 88 -15.01 14.58 -4.25
C ILE A 88 -14.29 13.26 -3.96
N TYR A 89 -12.99 13.22 -4.15
CA TYR A 89 -12.20 12.00 -3.93
C TYR A 89 -12.23 11.55 -2.46
N ILE A 90 -12.06 12.48 -1.51
CA ILE A 90 -12.14 12.19 -0.07
C ILE A 90 -13.55 11.70 0.30
N THR A 91 -14.58 12.36 -0.23
CA THR A 91 -15.98 11.95 0.01
C THR A 91 -16.22 10.53 -0.52
N LEU A 92 -15.73 10.21 -1.70
CA LEU A 92 -15.84 8.88 -2.31
C LEU A 92 -15.19 7.81 -1.43
N ILE A 93 -13.98 8.06 -0.91
CA ILE A 93 -13.29 7.12 -0.01
C ILE A 93 -13.98 7.06 1.36
N ALA A 94 -14.36 8.19 1.94
CA ALA A 94 -15.01 8.22 3.25
C ALA A 94 -16.36 7.48 3.24
N THR A 95 -17.07 7.52 2.13
CA THR A 95 -18.35 6.86 1.95
C THR A 95 -18.27 5.45 1.35
N VAL A 96 -17.07 4.93 1.08
CA VAL A 96 -16.86 3.64 0.43
C VAL A 96 -17.63 2.49 1.08
N ARG A 97 -17.73 2.48 2.41
CA ARG A 97 -18.48 1.48 3.17
C ARG A 97 -20.00 1.57 3.01
N LEU A 98 -20.54 2.70 2.52
CA LEU A 98 -21.97 2.87 2.28
C LEU A 98 -22.40 2.25 0.95
N TRP A 99 -21.59 2.40 -0.09
CA TRP A 99 -21.90 1.93 -1.44
C TRP A 99 -21.15 0.65 -1.85
N MET A 100 -19.99 0.34 -1.24
CA MET A 100 -19.33 -0.97 -1.37
C MET A 100 -19.80 -1.94 -0.29
N ARG A 101 -20.97 -2.51 -0.45
CA ARG A 101 -21.50 -3.55 0.45
C ARG A 101 -21.29 -4.94 -0.15
N PRO A 102 -21.07 -6.00 0.68
CA PRO A 102 -20.88 -7.38 0.20
C PRO A 102 -21.99 -7.85 -0.73
N ARG A 103 -23.22 -7.41 -0.48
CA ARG A 103 -24.41 -7.74 -1.31
C ARG A 103 -24.34 -7.14 -2.71
N LEU A 104 -23.60 -6.04 -2.89
CA LEU A 104 -23.45 -5.34 -4.16
C LEU A 104 -22.18 -5.75 -4.93
N LEU A 105 -21.35 -6.64 -4.34
CA LEU A 105 -20.06 -7.04 -4.92
C LEU A 105 -20.22 -7.57 -6.35
N LEU A 106 -21.20 -8.47 -6.56
CA LEU A 106 -21.45 -9.03 -7.89
C LEU A 106 -21.87 -7.93 -8.91
N GLY A 107 -22.71 -6.99 -8.47
CA GLY A 107 -23.11 -5.83 -9.28
C GLY A 107 -21.92 -4.96 -9.67
N TRP A 108 -21.00 -4.69 -8.72
CA TRP A 108 -19.78 -3.95 -9.02
C TRP A 108 -18.84 -4.68 -9.97
N LEU A 109 -18.72 -6.01 -9.85
CA LEU A 109 -17.91 -6.81 -10.76
C LEU A 109 -18.49 -6.81 -12.17
N ILE A 110 -19.82 -6.95 -12.31
CA ILE A 110 -20.51 -6.86 -13.60
C ILE A 110 -20.33 -5.45 -14.19
N PHE A 111 -20.55 -4.40 -13.39
CA PHE A 111 -20.34 -3.02 -13.82
C PHE A 111 -18.91 -2.79 -14.32
N ALA A 112 -17.91 -3.26 -13.56
CA ALA A 112 -16.50 -3.14 -13.95
C ALA A 112 -16.20 -3.90 -15.26
N ALA A 113 -16.76 -5.10 -15.44
CA ALA A 113 -16.60 -5.88 -16.66
C ALA A 113 -17.24 -5.18 -17.88
N VAL A 114 -18.44 -4.61 -17.71
CA VAL A 114 -19.12 -3.83 -18.76
C VAL A 114 -18.30 -2.59 -19.10
N MET A 115 -17.84 -1.84 -18.09
CA MET A 115 -16.99 -0.67 -18.31
C MET A 115 -15.70 -1.03 -19.04
N LEU A 116 -15.04 -2.12 -18.64
CA LEU A 116 -13.83 -2.60 -19.30
C LEU A 116 -14.09 -2.95 -20.78
N ALA A 117 -15.23 -3.58 -21.09
CA ALA A 117 -15.62 -3.90 -22.46
C ALA A 117 -15.94 -2.66 -23.30
N THR A 118 -16.34 -1.53 -22.68
CA THR A 118 -16.63 -0.26 -23.37
C THR A 118 -15.41 0.63 -23.54
N VAL A 119 -14.31 0.34 -22.84
CA VAL A 119 -13.05 1.08 -23.00
C VAL A 119 -12.52 0.87 -24.42
N ARG A 120 -12.48 1.95 -25.18
CA ARG A 120 -11.84 1.93 -26.50
C ARG A 120 -10.33 1.88 -26.30
N THR A 121 -9.75 0.70 -26.49
CA THR A 121 -8.30 0.57 -26.57
C THR A 121 -7.81 1.22 -27.87
N PRO A 122 -6.74 2.03 -27.82
CA PRO A 122 -6.14 2.53 -29.04
C PRO A 122 -5.77 1.33 -29.94
N PRO A 123 -5.93 1.43 -31.27
CA PRO A 123 -5.60 0.34 -32.17
C PRO A 123 -4.11 0.00 -32.00
N MET A 124 -3.83 -1.17 -31.47
CA MET A 124 -2.48 -1.69 -31.45
C MET A 124 -2.06 -1.95 -32.88
N GLY A 125 -0.99 -1.30 -33.35
CA GLY A 125 -0.40 -1.60 -34.63
C GLY A 125 -0.10 -3.09 -34.76
N GLN A 126 -0.32 -3.67 -35.93
CA GLN A 126 -0.01 -5.08 -36.17
C GLN A 126 1.45 -5.34 -35.82
N GLY A 127 1.69 -6.29 -34.93
CA GLY A 127 3.05 -6.64 -34.49
C GLY A 127 3.63 -5.74 -33.35
N ALA A 128 2.90 -4.75 -32.81
CA ALA A 128 3.40 -3.89 -31.75
C ALA A 128 3.87 -4.67 -30.50
N LEU A 129 3.09 -5.67 -30.07
CA LEU A 129 3.46 -6.53 -28.95
C LEU A 129 4.72 -7.36 -29.26
N TRP A 130 4.84 -7.89 -30.49
CA TRP A 130 6.02 -8.62 -30.91
C TRP A 130 7.26 -7.73 -30.95
N ARG A 131 7.13 -6.53 -31.51
CA ARG A 131 8.20 -5.54 -31.54
C ARG A 131 8.64 -5.18 -30.12
N PHE A 132 7.69 -4.92 -29.21
CA PHE A 132 7.98 -4.64 -27.80
C PHE A 132 8.80 -5.77 -27.16
N LEU A 133 8.36 -7.03 -27.32
CA LEU A 133 9.02 -8.19 -26.69
C LEU A 133 10.35 -8.56 -27.36
N SER A 134 10.51 -8.35 -28.68
CA SER A 134 11.69 -8.80 -29.43
C SER A 134 12.71 -7.69 -29.69
N GLN A 135 12.35 -6.43 -29.55
CA GLN A 135 13.21 -5.30 -29.86
C GLN A 135 13.30 -4.28 -28.73
N ASP A 136 12.17 -3.75 -28.25
CA ASP A 136 12.18 -2.58 -27.38
C ASP A 136 12.70 -2.91 -25.96
N ILE A 137 12.50 -4.15 -25.49
CA ILE A 137 13.01 -4.62 -24.18
C ILE A 137 14.52 -4.92 -24.23
N ILE A 138 15.06 -5.26 -25.44
CA ILE A 138 16.44 -5.68 -25.56
C ILE A 138 17.37 -4.46 -25.44
N PRO A 139 18.40 -4.51 -24.56
CA PRO A 139 19.39 -3.43 -24.43
C PRO A 139 19.95 -2.96 -25.79
N ALA A 140 20.03 -1.65 -25.96
CA ALA A 140 20.46 -1.04 -27.23
C ALA A 140 21.76 -1.64 -27.81
N PRO A 141 22.84 -1.92 -27.03
CA PRO A 141 24.04 -2.55 -27.57
C PRO A 141 23.78 -3.93 -28.19
N LEU A 142 22.96 -4.76 -27.55
CA LEU A 142 22.64 -6.10 -28.10
C LEU A 142 21.79 -5.99 -29.39
N ARG A 143 20.88 -5.03 -29.44
CA ARG A 143 20.06 -4.77 -30.61
C ARG A 143 20.89 -4.27 -31.79
N GLN A 144 21.97 -3.54 -31.52
CA GLN A 144 22.91 -3.03 -32.52
C GLN A 144 23.96 -4.07 -32.94
N GLY A 145 23.98 -5.26 -32.33
CA GLY A 145 24.95 -6.32 -32.62
C GLY A 145 26.32 -6.13 -32.00
N ASP A 146 26.46 -5.25 -31.03
CA ASP A 146 27.71 -4.99 -30.28
C ASP A 146 27.57 -5.45 -28.81
N PRO A 147 27.79 -6.75 -28.52
CA PRO A 147 27.72 -7.25 -27.15
C PRO A 147 28.85 -6.72 -26.25
N ALA A 148 29.97 -6.23 -26.82
CA ALA A 148 31.06 -5.67 -26.04
C ALA A 148 30.69 -4.34 -25.38
N ALA A 149 29.81 -3.57 -26.01
CA ALA A 149 29.31 -2.33 -25.46
C ALA A 149 28.22 -2.51 -24.34
N LEU A 150 27.79 -3.75 -24.07
CA LEU A 150 26.76 -4.00 -23.05
C LEU A 150 27.22 -3.64 -21.63
N LEU A 151 28.43 -4.04 -21.26
CA LEU A 151 28.98 -3.75 -19.93
C LEU A 151 29.18 -2.24 -19.69
N PRO A 152 29.80 -1.49 -20.61
CA PRO A 152 29.88 -0.03 -20.50
C PRO A 152 28.50 0.64 -20.40
N TRP A 153 27.53 0.21 -21.19
CA TRP A 153 26.18 0.73 -21.15
C TRP A 153 25.47 0.45 -19.82
N LEU A 154 25.59 -0.77 -19.29
CA LEU A 154 25.04 -1.10 -17.96
C LEU A 154 25.74 -0.31 -16.85
N TRP A 155 27.04 -0.13 -16.95
CA TRP A 155 27.82 0.67 -16.00
C TRP A 155 27.37 2.12 -15.99
N GLU A 156 27.24 2.73 -17.18
CA GLU A 156 26.71 4.09 -17.32
C GLU A 156 25.31 4.20 -16.67
N LEU A 157 24.37 3.31 -17.05
CA LEU A 157 23.02 3.33 -16.49
C LEU A 157 23.01 3.12 -14.97
N THR A 158 23.89 2.26 -14.47
CA THR A 158 24.00 1.99 -13.04
C THR A 158 24.51 3.23 -12.29
N THR A 159 25.53 3.90 -12.79
CA THR A 159 26.16 5.05 -12.12
C THR A 159 25.34 6.34 -12.27
N THR A 160 24.65 6.53 -13.41
CA THR A 160 23.93 7.78 -13.69
C THR A 160 22.47 7.77 -13.24
N ALA A 161 21.84 6.59 -13.16
CA ALA A 161 20.42 6.47 -12.83
C ALA A 161 20.14 5.55 -11.64
N ILE A 162 20.64 4.30 -11.67
CA ILE A 162 20.25 3.30 -10.67
C ILE A 162 20.83 3.63 -9.29
N LEU A 163 22.12 3.90 -9.16
CA LEU A 163 22.73 4.20 -7.85
C LEU A 163 22.20 5.49 -7.23
N PRO A 164 22.14 6.64 -7.97
CA PRO A 164 21.55 7.86 -7.43
C PRO A 164 20.09 7.68 -7.04
N GLY A 165 19.28 7.06 -7.90
CA GLY A 165 17.88 6.78 -7.64
C GLY A 165 17.67 5.84 -6.46
N LEU A 166 18.50 4.81 -6.32
CA LEU A 166 18.48 3.89 -5.18
C LEU A 166 18.83 4.61 -3.87
N ALA A 167 19.91 5.42 -3.89
CA ALA A 167 20.31 6.19 -2.72
C ALA A 167 19.18 7.12 -2.26
N ALA A 168 18.57 7.87 -3.18
CA ALA A 168 17.45 8.75 -2.90
C ALA A 168 16.21 7.97 -2.38
N THR A 169 15.88 6.84 -3.00
CA THR A 169 14.78 5.96 -2.57
C THR A 169 14.99 5.47 -1.14
N LEU A 170 16.20 5.02 -0.81
CA LEU A 170 16.54 4.52 0.53
C LEU A 170 16.54 5.65 1.57
N ILE A 171 17.07 6.83 1.23
CA ILE A 171 17.07 7.99 2.13
C ILE A 171 15.62 8.40 2.46
N VAL A 172 14.79 8.59 1.43
CA VAL A 172 13.37 8.95 1.61
C VAL A 172 12.65 7.89 2.45
N ALA A 173 12.84 6.60 2.12
CA ALA A 173 12.18 5.52 2.83
C ALA A 173 12.62 5.43 4.30
N GLN A 174 13.91 5.60 4.57
CA GLN A 174 14.45 5.51 5.92
C GLN A 174 13.98 6.66 6.81
N LEU A 175 14.03 7.90 6.29
CA LEU A 175 13.53 9.07 7.00
C LEU A 175 12.00 9.00 7.20
N ALA A 176 11.27 8.53 6.20
CA ALA A 176 9.83 8.28 6.32
C ALA A 176 9.51 7.20 7.37
N LEU A 177 10.30 6.12 7.46
CA LEU A 177 10.13 5.08 8.48
C LEU A 177 10.36 5.63 9.90
N VAL A 178 11.43 6.42 10.09
CA VAL A 178 11.72 7.05 11.39
C VAL A 178 10.57 7.97 11.78
N LEU A 179 10.09 8.81 10.86
CA LEU A 179 8.94 9.69 11.09
C LEU A 179 7.67 8.88 11.38
N ALA A 180 7.40 7.81 10.62
CA ALA A 180 6.26 6.92 10.83
C ALA A 180 6.31 6.27 12.22
N GLY A 181 7.49 5.81 12.65
CA GLY A 181 7.71 5.27 13.99
C GLY A 181 7.45 6.29 15.08
N ALA A 182 7.96 7.51 14.94
CA ALA A 182 7.75 8.60 15.90
C ALA A 182 6.25 8.98 15.98
N VAL A 183 5.61 9.17 14.85
CA VAL A 183 4.17 9.47 14.78
C VAL A 183 3.35 8.33 15.40
N ALA A 184 3.63 7.09 15.05
CA ALA A 184 2.93 5.93 15.58
C ALA A 184 3.09 5.78 17.09
N PHE A 185 4.29 6.02 17.59
CA PHE A 185 4.61 5.95 19.02
C PHE A 185 3.77 6.94 19.84
N VAL A 186 3.59 8.16 19.34
CA VAL A 186 2.73 9.16 19.99
C VAL A 186 1.25 8.88 19.75
N ALA A 187 0.90 8.54 18.52
CA ALA A 187 -0.48 8.37 18.08
C ALA A 187 -1.20 7.18 18.74
N GLN A 188 -0.47 6.12 19.11
CA GLN A 188 -1.06 5.00 19.86
C GLN A 188 -1.69 5.44 21.19
N ALA A 189 -1.09 6.45 21.87
CA ALA A 189 -1.65 7.01 23.10
C ALA A 189 -2.93 7.80 22.83
N ALA A 190 -2.98 8.50 21.70
CA ALA A 190 -4.04 9.46 21.38
C ALA A 190 -5.45 8.82 21.31
N ILE A 191 -5.56 7.54 20.95
CA ILE A 191 -6.85 6.85 20.81
C ILE A 191 -7.23 5.97 22.01
N VAL A 192 -6.45 5.99 23.09
CA VAL A 192 -6.72 5.23 24.31
C VAL A 192 -7.50 6.09 25.31
N PRO A 193 -8.80 5.79 25.60
CA PRO A 193 -9.61 6.65 26.48
C PRO A 193 -9.08 6.80 27.89
N ARG A 194 -8.34 5.82 28.42
CA ARG A 194 -7.72 5.87 29.74
C ARG A 194 -6.48 6.77 29.80
N VAL A 195 -5.91 7.12 28.63
CA VAL A 195 -4.74 8.01 28.50
C VAL A 195 -5.18 9.44 28.23
N THR A 196 -6.02 9.68 27.23
CA THR A 196 -6.40 11.00 26.73
C THR A 196 -7.84 11.41 27.09
N GLY A 197 -8.57 10.58 27.83
CA GLY A 197 -9.99 10.77 28.08
C GLY A 197 -10.86 10.41 26.86
N ARG A 198 -12.18 10.42 27.04
CA ARG A 198 -13.12 10.02 25.96
C ARG A 198 -13.11 11.00 24.78
N VAL A 199 -13.07 12.30 25.07
CA VAL A 199 -13.04 13.34 24.02
C VAL A 199 -11.73 13.32 23.28
N GLY A 200 -10.59 13.29 24.01
CA GLY A 200 -9.26 13.20 23.41
C GLY A 200 -9.09 11.96 22.53
N ALA A 201 -9.56 10.80 23.02
CA ALA A 201 -9.52 9.57 22.24
C ALA A 201 -10.40 9.63 20.96
N GLY A 202 -11.55 10.29 21.02
CA GLY A 202 -12.41 10.52 19.85
C GLY A 202 -11.73 11.43 18.82
N LEU A 203 -11.13 12.53 19.24
CA LEU A 203 -10.38 13.43 18.36
C LEU A 203 -9.13 12.76 17.79
N GLY A 204 -8.36 12.05 18.61
CA GLY A 204 -7.21 11.28 18.16
C GLY A 204 -7.59 10.24 17.12
N HIS A 205 -8.68 9.51 17.34
CA HIS A 205 -9.21 8.55 16.38
C HIS A 205 -9.59 9.23 15.05
N LEU A 206 -10.28 10.38 15.10
CA LEU A 206 -10.66 11.13 13.90
C LEU A 206 -9.44 11.57 13.10
N VAL A 207 -8.43 12.15 13.77
CA VAL A 207 -7.18 12.59 13.11
C VAL A 207 -6.47 11.41 12.44
N LEU A 208 -6.34 10.27 13.13
CA LEU A 208 -5.69 9.09 12.56
C LEU A 208 -6.49 8.49 11.40
N VAL A 209 -7.82 8.52 11.47
CA VAL A 209 -8.69 8.08 10.36
C VAL A 209 -8.51 8.99 9.15
N ILE A 210 -8.45 10.30 9.33
CA ILE A 210 -8.21 11.26 8.24
C ILE A 210 -6.84 10.97 7.62
N LEU A 211 -5.76 10.99 8.40
CA LEU A 211 -4.39 10.84 7.88
C LEU A 211 -4.19 9.51 7.12
N ARG A 212 -4.74 8.41 7.61
CA ARG A 212 -4.63 7.11 6.93
C ARG A 212 -5.56 6.97 5.72
N SER A 213 -6.62 7.79 5.63
CA SER A 213 -7.57 7.74 4.52
C SER A 213 -7.08 8.51 3.30
N PHE A 214 -6.21 9.52 3.52
CA PHE A 214 -5.55 10.18 2.42
C PHE A 214 -4.54 9.25 1.76
N PRO A 215 -4.59 9.06 0.43
CA PRO A 215 -3.52 8.39 -0.28
C PRO A 215 -2.21 9.17 -0.12
N GLU A 216 -1.13 8.46 0.11
CA GLU A 216 0.21 9.02 0.33
C GLU A 216 0.67 9.92 -0.83
N TYR A 217 0.29 9.59 -2.06
CA TYR A 217 0.65 10.40 -3.25
C TYR A 217 -0.05 11.75 -3.27
N MET A 218 -1.35 11.78 -2.94
CA MET A 218 -2.09 13.03 -2.86
C MET A 218 -1.56 13.91 -1.74
N LEU A 219 -1.19 13.29 -0.63
CA LEU A 219 -0.59 14.00 0.50
C LEU A 219 0.80 14.54 0.12
N ALA A 220 1.62 13.74 -0.58
CA ALA A 220 2.91 14.17 -1.09
C ALA A 220 2.75 15.31 -2.11
N TYR A 221 1.76 15.22 -2.97
CA TYR A 221 1.47 16.26 -3.95
C TYR A 221 1.06 17.58 -3.29
N LEU A 222 0.20 17.55 -2.26
CA LEU A 222 -0.15 18.74 -1.47
C LEU A 222 1.08 19.34 -0.79
N PHE A 223 1.92 18.52 -0.21
CA PHE A 223 3.14 18.98 0.44
C PHE A 223 4.15 19.55 -0.57
N LEU A 224 4.18 18.99 -1.78
CA LEU A 224 5.00 19.52 -2.88
C LEU A 224 4.61 20.96 -3.24
N GLN A 225 3.32 21.27 -3.20
CA GLN A 225 2.85 22.65 -3.47
C GLN A 225 3.28 23.62 -2.37
N VAL A 226 3.41 23.17 -1.13
CA VAL A 226 3.78 24.02 0.01
C VAL A 226 5.29 24.18 0.14
N TRP A 227 6.06 23.08 0.01
CA TRP A 227 7.52 23.07 0.25
C TRP A 227 8.37 23.00 -1.02
N GLY A 228 7.74 22.93 -2.19
CA GLY A 228 8.44 22.82 -3.47
C GLY A 228 9.07 21.44 -3.73
N PRO A 229 9.72 21.25 -4.89
CA PRO A 229 10.28 19.97 -5.31
C PRO A 229 11.51 19.62 -4.48
N SER A 230 11.33 18.75 -3.50
CA SER A 230 12.37 18.20 -2.61
C SER A 230 11.97 16.82 -2.09
N MET A 231 12.85 16.17 -1.34
CA MET A 231 12.52 14.89 -0.70
C MET A 231 11.54 15.04 0.48
N LEU A 232 11.45 16.24 1.07
CA LEU A 232 10.66 16.51 2.26
C LEU A 232 9.17 16.20 2.10
N PRO A 233 8.47 16.60 1.02
CA PRO A 233 7.08 16.23 0.75
C PRO A 233 6.82 14.73 0.81
N ALA A 234 7.68 13.92 0.18
CA ALA A 234 7.55 12.47 0.21
C ALA A 234 7.76 11.89 1.61
N ILE A 235 8.79 12.36 2.34
CA ILE A 235 9.09 11.93 3.69
C ILE A 235 7.91 12.21 4.62
N LEU A 236 7.35 13.43 4.56
CA LEU A 236 6.21 13.81 5.38
C LEU A 236 4.95 13.01 5.02
N ALA A 237 4.65 12.85 3.74
CA ALA A 237 3.48 12.11 3.30
C ALA A 237 3.53 10.64 3.73
N LEU A 238 4.63 9.96 3.42
CA LEU A 238 4.84 8.55 3.77
C LEU A 238 4.90 8.36 5.28
N GLY A 239 5.62 9.24 5.99
CA GLY A 239 5.77 9.17 7.44
C GLY A 239 4.46 9.36 8.18
N LEU A 240 3.69 10.38 7.84
CA LEU A 240 2.39 10.68 8.47
C LEU A 240 1.36 9.59 8.15
N HIS A 241 1.23 9.18 6.88
CA HIS A 241 0.30 8.16 6.45
C HIS A 241 0.57 6.82 7.13
N ASN A 242 1.80 6.32 7.02
CA ASN A 242 2.19 5.03 7.61
C ASN A 242 2.20 5.09 9.15
N GLY A 243 2.63 6.20 9.73
CA GLY A 243 2.57 6.44 11.18
C GLY A 243 1.16 6.42 11.73
N ALA A 244 0.20 7.02 11.02
CA ALA A 244 -1.21 6.98 11.40
C ALA A 244 -1.79 5.57 11.34
N ILE A 245 -1.40 4.75 10.36
CA ILE A 245 -1.84 3.35 10.27
C ILE A 245 -1.29 2.53 11.44
N ILE A 246 0.03 2.59 11.68
CA ILE A 246 0.68 1.86 12.77
C ILE A 246 0.10 2.30 14.12
N GLY A 247 0.02 3.62 14.35
CA GLY A 247 -0.50 4.19 15.60
C GLY A 247 -1.97 3.80 15.86
N HIS A 248 -2.79 3.77 14.83
CA HIS A 248 -4.18 3.31 14.94
C HIS A 248 -4.28 1.83 15.31
N LEU A 249 -3.47 0.96 14.68
CA LEU A 249 -3.45 -0.46 15.00
C LEU A 249 -3.00 -0.74 16.42
N LEU A 250 -1.89 -0.11 16.84
CA LEU A 250 -1.36 -0.25 18.19
C LEU A 250 -2.31 0.31 19.25
N GLY A 251 -2.92 1.47 18.99
CA GLY A 251 -3.88 2.05 19.92
C GLY A 251 -5.14 1.20 20.08
N ARG A 252 -5.60 0.52 19.02
CA ARG A 252 -6.66 -0.49 19.13
C ARG A 252 -6.23 -1.70 19.95
N GLN A 253 -5.02 -2.20 19.78
CA GLN A 253 -4.47 -3.26 20.63
C GLN A 253 -4.37 -2.80 22.08
N ALA A 254 -3.92 -1.55 22.32
CA ALA A 254 -3.84 -0.95 23.65
C ALA A 254 -5.20 -0.90 24.36
N THR A 255 -6.28 -0.57 23.63
CA THR A 255 -7.63 -0.54 24.21
C THR A 255 -8.15 -1.93 24.57
N GLY A 256 -7.65 -2.98 23.94
CA GLY A 256 -8.00 -4.38 24.20
C GLY A 256 -7.17 -5.05 25.31
N LEU A 257 -6.13 -4.39 25.82
CA LEU A 257 -5.28 -4.96 26.88
C LEU A 257 -6.07 -5.14 28.19
N THR A 258 -5.93 -6.30 28.80
CA THR A 258 -6.35 -6.53 30.18
C THR A 258 -5.41 -5.80 31.13
N LEU A 259 -5.88 -4.70 31.71
CA LEU A 259 -5.12 -3.89 32.65
C LEU A 259 -5.36 -4.38 34.07
N ARG A 260 -4.40 -4.15 34.96
CA ARG A 260 -4.52 -4.41 36.39
C ARG A 260 -5.65 -3.56 36.97
N ALA A 261 -6.25 -4.02 38.07
CA ALA A 261 -7.34 -3.30 38.74
C ALA A 261 -6.88 -1.93 39.28
N ASP A 262 -5.61 -1.85 39.71
CA ASP A 262 -4.94 -0.67 40.24
C ASP A 262 -4.15 0.13 39.18
N ALA A 263 -4.36 -0.16 37.88
CA ALA A 263 -3.63 0.48 36.80
C ALA A 263 -3.83 2.00 36.81
N PRO A 264 -2.74 2.79 36.71
CA PRO A 264 -2.81 4.25 36.70
C PRO A 264 -3.57 4.75 35.44
N ARG A 265 -3.77 6.06 35.34
CA ARG A 265 -4.35 6.73 34.16
C ARG A 265 -3.35 7.69 33.54
N GLY A 266 -3.66 8.17 32.34
CA GLY A 266 -2.86 9.18 31.66
C GLY A 266 -1.52 8.63 31.15
N LEU A 267 -0.52 9.51 31.10
CA LEU A 267 0.81 9.20 30.59
C LEU A 267 1.54 8.11 31.38
N THR A 268 1.27 8.00 32.68
CA THR A 268 1.85 6.94 33.51
C THR A 268 1.37 5.56 33.04
N LEU A 269 0.07 5.39 32.75
CA LEU A 269 -0.46 4.17 32.16
C LEU A 269 0.21 3.85 30.81
N TRP A 270 0.33 4.87 29.96
CA TRP A 270 0.93 4.70 28.66
C TRP A 270 2.40 4.26 28.76
N GLY A 271 3.23 4.98 29.52
CA GLY A 271 4.67 4.72 29.61
C GLY A 271 5.03 3.41 30.31
N TRP A 272 4.32 3.04 31.39
CA TRP A 272 4.69 1.89 32.22
C TRP A 272 3.93 0.59 31.90
N GLU A 273 2.73 0.68 31.35
CA GLU A 273 1.91 -0.50 31.08
C GLU A 273 1.75 -0.77 29.58
N ILE A 274 1.42 0.26 28.79
CA ILE A 274 1.07 0.08 27.36
C ILE A 274 2.34 -0.07 26.53
N VAL A 275 3.29 0.87 26.65
CA VAL A 275 4.50 0.87 25.82
C VAL A 275 5.32 -0.41 25.98
N PRO A 276 5.64 -0.90 27.19
CA PRO A 276 6.43 -2.12 27.32
C PRO A 276 5.74 -3.36 26.70
N ARG A 277 4.41 -3.47 26.85
CA ARG A 277 3.65 -4.60 26.32
C ARG A 277 3.49 -4.55 24.80
N LEU A 278 3.44 -3.36 24.21
CA LEU A 278 3.25 -3.17 22.76
C LEU A 278 4.54 -2.88 22.02
N PHE A 279 5.70 -2.87 22.69
CA PHE A 279 6.98 -2.58 22.02
C PHE A 279 7.32 -3.61 20.92
N GLY A 280 7.14 -4.90 21.19
CA GLY A 280 7.34 -5.96 20.20
C GLY A 280 6.42 -5.79 18.98
N PRO A 281 5.08 -5.71 19.16
CA PRO A 281 4.15 -5.37 18.09
C PRO A 281 4.49 -4.08 17.33
N PHE A 282 4.92 -3.03 18.03
CA PHE A 282 5.36 -1.77 17.42
C PHE A 282 6.52 -1.98 16.44
N VAL A 283 7.59 -2.62 16.89
CA VAL A 283 8.76 -2.90 16.05
C VAL A 283 8.38 -3.79 14.87
N ALA A 284 7.57 -4.83 15.09
CA ALA A 284 7.11 -5.71 14.03
C ALA A 284 6.31 -4.98 12.95
N LEU A 285 5.40 -4.07 13.34
CA LEU A 285 4.63 -3.26 12.42
C LEU A 285 5.51 -2.25 11.67
N CYS A 286 6.49 -1.63 12.33
CA CYS A 286 7.46 -0.76 11.67
C CYS A 286 8.27 -1.51 10.60
N LEU A 287 8.80 -2.71 10.92
CA LEU A 287 9.54 -3.54 9.98
C LEU A 287 8.68 -4.04 8.83
N TYR A 288 7.41 -4.37 9.09
CA TYR A 288 6.46 -4.73 8.05
C TYR A 288 6.17 -3.55 7.10
N ARG A 289 6.00 -2.34 7.66
CA ARG A 289 5.77 -1.13 6.86
C ARG A 289 7.02 -0.65 6.13
N TRP A 290 8.20 -1.00 6.60
CA TRP A 290 9.45 -0.62 5.95
C TRP A 290 9.50 -1.05 4.48
N GLU A 291 9.16 -2.31 4.17
CA GLU A 291 9.06 -2.81 2.80
C GLU A 291 8.06 -1.98 1.96
N ILE A 292 6.91 -1.69 2.53
CA ILE A 292 5.86 -0.92 1.85
C ILE A 292 6.35 0.50 1.57
N ILE A 293 6.93 1.18 2.55
CA ILE A 293 7.47 2.54 2.43
C ILE A 293 8.56 2.62 1.34
N ILE A 294 9.43 1.60 1.22
CA ILE A 294 10.46 1.58 0.17
C ILE A 294 9.82 1.51 -1.21
N ARG A 295 8.80 0.68 -1.39
CA ARG A 295 8.06 0.57 -2.65
C ARG A 295 7.34 1.87 -2.99
N GLU A 296 6.67 2.46 -2.02
CA GLU A 296 5.97 3.75 -2.15
C GLU A 296 6.96 4.89 -2.42
N SER A 297 8.13 4.91 -1.78
CA SER A 297 9.16 5.93 -2.00
C SER A 297 9.74 5.88 -3.41
N ALA A 298 9.88 4.68 -3.99
CA ALA A 298 10.29 4.55 -5.39
C ALA A 298 9.26 5.21 -6.33
N ILE A 299 7.97 5.01 -6.08
CA ILE A 299 6.90 5.58 -6.92
C ILE A 299 6.79 7.11 -6.77
N MET A 300 7.23 7.71 -5.65
CA MET A 300 7.25 9.17 -5.47
C MET A 300 8.09 9.90 -6.53
N GLY A 301 8.92 9.17 -7.29
CA GLY A 301 9.65 9.70 -8.44
C GLY A 301 8.77 10.31 -9.52
N ILE A 302 7.55 9.81 -9.72
CA ILE A 302 6.57 10.38 -10.67
C ILE A 302 6.22 11.83 -10.30
N LEU A 303 6.36 12.21 -9.03
CA LEU A 303 6.18 13.58 -8.56
C LEU A 303 7.43 14.48 -8.71
N GLY A 304 8.45 14.02 -9.46
CA GLY A 304 9.68 14.77 -9.70
C GLY A 304 10.74 14.64 -8.60
N ILE A 305 10.59 13.70 -7.67
CA ILE A 305 11.59 13.41 -6.64
C ILE A 305 12.58 12.38 -7.19
N ALA A 306 13.88 12.67 -7.23
CA ALA A 306 14.91 11.88 -7.90
C ALA A 306 15.15 10.49 -7.29
N THR A 307 14.08 9.71 -7.08
CA THR A 307 14.09 8.30 -6.68
C THR A 307 14.18 7.38 -7.90
N LEU A 308 14.23 6.06 -7.71
CA LEU A 308 14.25 5.11 -8.83
C LEU A 308 13.07 5.30 -9.80
N GLY A 309 11.89 5.69 -9.29
CA GLY A 309 10.74 5.97 -10.13
C GLY A 309 10.88 7.19 -11.02
N PHE A 310 11.65 8.19 -10.61
CA PHE A 310 11.96 9.36 -11.44
C PHE A 310 12.73 8.96 -12.70
N TYR A 311 13.79 8.18 -12.53
CA TYR A 311 14.60 7.69 -13.66
C TYR A 311 13.83 6.68 -14.53
N LEU A 312 12.89 5.94 -13.93
CA LEU A 312 11.99 5.06 -14.67
C LEU A 312 11.02 5.86 -15.54
N ASP A 313 10.40 6.89 -14.97
CA ASP A 313 9.47 7.78 -15.67
C ASP A 313 10.16 8.53 -16.81
N ASP A 314 11.34 9.05 -16.56
CA ASP A 314 12.20 9.72 -17.55
C ASP A 314 12.54 8.77 -18.71
N ALA A 315 13.00 7.55 -18.42
CA ALA A 315 13.29 6.55 -19.44
C ALA A 315 12.06 6.16 -20.28
N ILE A 316 10.88 6.09 -19.67
CA ILE A 316 9.60 5.85 -20.39
C ILE A 316 9.23 7.07 -21.23
N GLY A 317 9.37 8.28 -20.69
CA GLY A 317 9.10 9.53 -21.40
C GLY A 317 9.99 9.73 -22.63
N GLU A 318 11.25 9.30 -22.54
CA GLU A 318 12.20 9.29 -23.65
C GLU A 318 12.00 8.10 -24.63
N LEU A 319 11.02 7.21 -24.40
CA LEU A 319 10.78 5.97 -25.13
C LEU A 319 11.99 5.00 -25.11
N ARG A 320 12.82 5.09 -24.10
CA ARG A 320 13.97 4.18 -23.86
C ARG A 320 13.53 2.99 -23.01
N ILE A 321 12.73 2.13 -23.60
CA ILE A 321 12.13 0.99 -22.92
C ILE A 321 13.19 0.01 -22.40
N ASP A 322 14.29 -0.15 -23.10
CA ASP A 322 15.45 -0.95 -22.69
C ASP A 322 16.03 -0.47 -21.34
N ARG A 323 16.20 0.84 -21.14
CA ARG A 323 16.64 1.43 -19.87
C ARG A 323 15.56 1.27 -18.78
N ALA A 324 14.31 1.54 -19.14
CA ALA A 324 13.18 1.42 -18.23
C ALA A 324 13.07 -0.01 -17.63
N VAL A 325 13.22 -1.04 -18.46
CA VAL A 325 13.17 -2.44 -18.01
C VAL A 325 14.31 -2.77 -17.04
N VAL A 326 15.52 -2.28 -17.28
CA VAL A 326 16.65 -2.51 -16.36
C VAL A 326 16.44 -1.78 -15.02
N ILE A 327 15.96 -0.53 -15.04
CA ILE A 327 15.65 0.22 -13.81
C ILE A 327 14.50 -0.46 -13.05
N LEU A 328 13.48 -0.95 -13.76
CA LEU A 328 12.36 -1.69 -13.15
C LEU A 328 12.85 -3.00 -12.51
N ALA A 329 13.74 -3.74 -13.19
CA ALA A 329 14.34 -4.95 -12.64
C ALA A 329 15.19 -4.63 -11.39
N ALA A 330 15.99 -3.56 -11.41
CA ALA A 330 16.73 -3.09 -10.25
C ALA A 330 15.83 -2.74 -9.07
N THR A 331 14.71 -2.01 -9.33
CA THR A 331 13.71 -1.68 -8.31
C THR A 331 13.08 -2.95 -7.71
N GLY A 332 12.76 -3.94 -8.54
CA GLY A 332 12.25 -5.23 -8.10
C GLY A 332 13.24 -5.98 -7.22
N LEU A 333 14.53 -6.05 -7.62
CA LEU A 333 15.57 -6.70 -6.84
C LEU A 333 15.77 -6.05 -5.47
N VAL A 334 15.79 -4.72 -5.42
CA VAL A 334 15.87 -3.97 -4.16
C VAL A 334 14.69 -4.31 -3.26
N THR A 335 13.47 -4.29 -3.78
CA THR A 335 12.26 -4.63 -3.02
C THR A 335 12.31 -6.05 -2.45
N VAL A 336 12.71 -7.03 -3.26
CA VAL A 336 12.87 -8.42 -2.82
C VAL A 336 13.97 -8.55 -1.75
N GLY A 337 15.10 -7.84 -1.93
CA GLY A 337 16.19 -7.83 -0.97
C GLY A 337 15.78 -7.26 0.40
N ILE A 338 15.05 -6.15 0.39
CA ILE A 338 14.55 -5.52 1.62
C ILE A 338 13.48 -6.39 2.30
N ASP A 339 12.58 -7.03 1.54
CA ASP A 339 11.60 -7.96 2.10
C ASP A 339 12.30 -9.15 2.78
N ALA A 340 13.31 -9.73 2.13
CA ALA A 340 14.11 -10.81 2.70
C ALA A 340 14.84 -10.36 3.99
N LEU A 341 15.43 -9.16 3.99
CA LEU A 341 16.08 -8.58 5.16
C LEU A 341 15.09 -8.32 6.30
N SER A 342 13.94 -7.72 5.99
CA SER A 342 12.87 -7.46 6.96
C SER A 342 12.36 -8.75 7.61
N ARG A 343 12.16 -9.82 6.83
CA ARG A 343 11.80 -11.15 7.36
C ARG A 343 12.88 -11.74 8.26
N ALA A 344 14.14 -11.65 7.85
CA ALA A 344 15.26 -12.16 8.64
C ALA A 344 15.39 -11.43 9.98
N ILE A 345 15.22 -10.10 10.01
CA ILE A 345 15.23 -9.31 11.24
C ILE A 345 14.07 -9.70 12.15
N ARG A 346 12.83 -9.80 11.63
CA ARG A 346 11.67 -10.22 12.42
C ARG A 346 11.83 -11.62 13.02
N ALA A 347 12.38 -12.57 12.25
CA ALA A 347 12.64 -13.92 12.74
C ALA A 347 13.65 -13.91 13.90
N ARG A 348 14.71 -13.08 13.82
CA ARG A 348 15.71 -12.95 14.90
C ARG A 348 15.16 -12.30 16.17
N LEU A 349 14.22 -11.37 16.02
CA LEU A 349 13.59 -10.66 17.14
C LEU A 349 12.46 -11.46 17.81
N GLY A 350 12.18 -12.69 17.38
CA GLY A 350 11.03 -13.48 17.87
C GLY A 350 9.67 -12.85 17.54
N ALA A 351 9.64 -11.85 16.66
CA ALA A 351 8.43 -11.14 16.26
C ALA A 351 7.63 -11.91 15.17
N GLY A 352 8.10 -13.10 14.80
CA GLY A 352 7.44 -13.96 13.80
C GLY A 352 6.15 -14.64 14.30
N ASP A 353 6.00 -14.79 15.62
CA ASP A 353 4.84 -15.45 16.25
C ASP A 353 3.75 -14.47 16.71
N LEU A 354 3.77 -13.24 16.24
CA LEU A 354 2.62 -12.36 16.38
C LEU A 354 1.48 -12.91 15.51
N HIS A 355 0.92 -14.04 15.94
CA HIS A 355 -0.44 -14.40 15.57
C HIS A 355 -1.32 -13.21 15.99
N VAL A 356 -1.85 -12.51 15.01
CA VAL A 356 -3.00 -11.58 15.17
C VAL A 356 -4.23 -12.38 15.69
N GLY A 357 -4.02 -13.57 16.20
CA GLY A 357 -4.92 -14.66 16.50
C GLY A 357 -5.49 -14.75 17.89
N ASP A 358 -5.21 -13.82 18.83
CA ASP A 358 -5.94 -13.74 20.09
C ASP A 358 -7.00 -12.63 20.12
N ALA A 359 -7.46 -12.20 18.97
CA ALA A 359 -8.69 -11.44 18.86
C ALA A 359 -9.87 -12.43 18.77
N ARG A 360 -10.81 -12.31 19.69
CA ARG A 360 -12.08 -13.04 19.87
C ARG A 360 -12.66 -13.62 18.58
N PRO A 361 -13.35 -14.79 18.60
CA PRO A 361 -13.98 -15.35 17.42
C PRO A 361 -14.96 -14.33 16.82
N GLY A 362 -14.62 -13.77 15.64
CA GLY A 362 -15.35 -12.71 14.94
C GLY A 362 -14.50 -11.59 14.34
N ALA A 363 -13.22 -11.47 14.68
CA ALA A 363 -12.32 -10.53 14.02
C ALA A 363 -11.70 -11.20 12.78
N VAL A 364 -12.02 -10.67 11.61
CA VAL A 364 -11.48 -11.14 10.33
C VAL A 364 -9.94 -11.01 10.33
N PRO A 365 -9.17 -12.11 10.22
CA PRO A 365 -7.73 -12.02 10.03
C PRO A 365 -7.49 -11.31 8.70
N GLY A 366 -6.69 -10.28 8.68
CA GLY A 366 -6.27 -9.62 7.43
C GLY A 366 -6.76 -8.18 7.20
N GLN A 367 -7.55 -7.59 8.08
CA GLN A 367 -7.97 -6.18 7.89
C GLN A 367 -6.88 -5.13 8.15
N ALA A 368 -5.67 -5.56 8.52
CA ALA A 368 -4.68 -4.62 9.05
C ALA A 368 -3.49 -4.32 8.14
N THR A 369 -3.28 -5.02 7.01
CA THR A 369 -1.88 -5.06 6.59
C THR A 369 -1.56 -4.83 5.11
N ASN A 370 -2.48 -4.65 4.20
CA ASN A 370 -2.11 -4.57 2.78
C ASN A 370 -2.93 -3.56 1.95
N CYS A 371 -2.86 -2.31 2.30
CA CYS A 371 -3.01 -1.19 1.38
C CYS A 371 -1.89 -0.23 1.60
#